data_aef422bfe66cb27d3a8c29995d237704
#
_entry.id   aef422bfe66cb27d3a8c29995d237704
#
_cell.length_a   1.000
_cell.length_b   1.000
_cell.length_c   1.000
_cell.angle_alpha   90.00
_cell.angle_beta   90.00
_cell.angle_gamma   90.00
#
_symmetry.space_group_name_H-M   'P 1'
#
loop_
_entity.id
_entity.type
_entity.pdbx_description
1 polymer ?
#
loop_
_entity_poly.entity_id
_entity_poly.type
_entity_poly.pdbx_seq_one_letter_code
_entity_poly.pdbx_strand_id
1 'polypeptide(L)'
;TFQHHPRLSPVVLERLDEVGGAAVSIEAFDGLDARLSRYSYLVSLLPASIIRDLKLDVRLARRRYASYTPRPGTNTGLLVDHGDPAATTAALGADAAGWASLYDDSAVLARTLFPTVTEPLLTRAEARRAVGDDHAWNAIIERPIGETIADLMSDDLVRGVALTDALIGTFVPNVDTTLAGNRRFLVHVIGGGTGDWD
;
A
#
# COMPACT_ATOMS: atom_id res chain seq x y z
N THR A 1 4.68 -21.16 8.77
CA THR A 1 3.26 -21.58 8.77
C THR A 1 3.12 -22.96 9.38
N PHE A 2 2.02 -23.24 10.06
CA PHE A 2 1.76 -24.54 10.73
C PHE A 2 1.81 -25.72 9.74
N GLN A 3 1.50 -25.52 8.47
CA GLN A 3 1.53 -26.56 7.43
C GLN A 3 2.91 -27.14 7.15
N HIS A 4 3.99 -26.44 7.46
CA HIS A 4 5.36 -26.92 7.27
C HIS A 4 6.02 -27.42 8.55
N HIS A 5 5.30 -27.45 9.68
CA HIS A 5 5.83 -27.99 10.91
C HIS A 5 5.73 -29.54 10.89
N PRO A 6 6.87 -30.27 10.91
CA PRO A 6 6.88 -31.73 10.64
C PRO A 6 6.12 -32.57 11.69
N ARG A 7 5.67 -31.96 12.78
CA ARG A 7 4.97 -32.64 13.89
C ARG A 7 3.50 -32.23 14.01
N LEU A 8 2.99 -31.38 13.06
CA LEU A 8 1.61 -30.90 13.11
C LEU A 8 0.87 -31.40 11.88
N SER A 9 -0.36 -31.86 12.08
CA SER A 9 -1.33 -32.17 11.03
C SER A 9 -2.49 -31.16 11.13
N PRO A 10 -2.35 -29.99 10.51
CA PRO A 10 -3.38 -28.97 10.62
C PRO A 10 -4.66 -29.40 9.90
N VAL A 11 -5.81 -29.06 10.48
CA VAL A 11 -7.12 -29.20 9.85
C VAL A 11 -7.63 -27.80 9.55
N VAL A 12 -8.00 -27.55 8.29
CA VAL A 12 -8.64 -26.31 7.86
C VAL A 12 -10.14 -26.53 7.80
N LEU A 13 -10.89 -25.72 8.54
CA LEU A 13 -12.35 -25.71 8.51
C LEU A 13 -12.80 -24.52 7.65
N GLU A 14 -13.54 -24.82 6.60
CA GLU A 14 -14.14 -23.81 5.70
C GLU A 14 -15.66 -24.04 5.65
N ARG A 15 -16.43 -22.97 5.69
CA ARG A 15 -17.90 -23.00 5.65
C ARG A 15 -18.42 -23.11 4.22
N LEU A 16 -17.68 -22.60 3.25
CA LEU A 16 -18.02 -22.63 1.83
C LEU A 16 -17.41 -23.86 1.16
N ASP A 17 -17.86 -24.16 -0.04
CA ASP A 17 -17.38 -25.30 -0.82
C ASP A 17 -15.93 -25.10 -1.32
N GLU A 18 -15.45 -23.84 -1.32
CA GLU A 18 -14.10 -23.48 -1.73
C GLU A 18 -13.36 -22.74 -0.61
N VAL A 19 -12.09 -23.05 -0.43
CA VAL A 19 -11.20 -22.34 0.50
C VAL A 19 -10.77 -21.00 -0.08
N GLY A 20 -10.39 -20.05 0.79
CA GLY A 20 -9.78 -18.79 0.37
C GLY A 20 -10.46 -17.54 0.96
N GLY A 21 -11.68 -17.64 1.44
CA GLY A 21 -12.41 -16.52 2.03
C GLY A 21 -12.54 -15.35 1.05
N ALA A 22 -11.92 -14.20 1.39
CA ALA A 22 -11.90 -13.02 0.52
C ALA A 22 -10.86 -13.10 -0.62
N ALA A 23 -9.92 -14.04 -0.58
CA ALA A 23 -8.91 -14.22 -1.62
C ALA A 23 -9.44 -15.13 -2.74
N VAL A 24 -10.52 -14.71 -3.39
CA VAL A 24 -11.18 -15.47 -4.46
C VAL A 24 -11.19 -14.72 -5.78
N SER A 25 -11.09 -15.47 -6.88
CA SER A 25 -11.30 -14.97 -8.24
C SER A 25 -12.61 -15.50 -8.77
N ILE A 26 -13.37 -14.65 -9.45
CA ILE A 26 -14.65 -14.96 -10.04
C ILE A 26 -14.64 -14.71 -11.56
N GLU A 27 -15.48 -15.39 -12.30
CA GLU A 27 -15.84 -14.97 -13.65
C GLU A 27 -16.71 -13.72 -13.53
N ALA A 28 -16.14 -12.59 -13.98
CA ALA A 28 -16.77 -11.28 -13.79
C ALA A 28 -17.76 -10.92 -14.89
N PHE A 29 -17.66 -11.61 -16.06
CA PHE A 29 -18.46 -11.27 -17.24
C PHE A 29 -18.94 -12.56 -17.90
N ASP A 30 -20.24 -12.64 -18.14
CA ASP A 30 -20.86 -13.78 -18.82
C ASP A 30 -20.28 -13.95 -20.24
N GLY A 31 -19.85 -15.16 -20.56
CA GLY A 31 -19.33 -15.53 -21.90
C GLY A 31 -17.90 -15.06 -22.19
N LEU A 32 -17.19 -14.50 -21.20
CA LEU A 32 -15.77 -14.19 -21.31
C LEU A 32 -14.96 -15.09 -20.37
N ASP A 33 -13.96 -15.77 -20.91
CA ASP A 33 -13.00 -16.54 -20.12
C ASP A 33 -12.00 -15.58 -19.43
N ALA A 34 -12.53 -14.79 -18.48
CA ALA A 34 -11.76 -13.82 -17.71
C ALA A 34 -12.12 -13.90 -16.23
N ARG A 35 -11.14 -14.28 -15.42
CA ARG A 35 -11.29 -14.32 -13.95
C ARG A 35 -10.64 -13.12 -13.33
N LEU A 36 -11.39 -12.41 -12.48
CA LEU A 36 -10.92 -11.25 -11.73
C LEU A 36 -10.98 -11.52 -10.24
N SER A 37 -10.04 -10.96 -9.49
CA SER A 37 -10.14 -10.96 -8.03
C SER A 37 -11.40 -10.20 -7.60
N ARG A 38 -12.19 -10.82 -6.72
CA ARG A 38 -13.46 -10.24 -6.28
C ARG A 38 -13.27 -9.01 -5.38
N TYR A 39 -12.23 -9.00 -4.56
CA TYR A 39 -12.04 -8.01 -3.50
C TYR A 39 -10.67 -7.32 -3.53
N SER A 40 -9.71 -7.89 -4.24
CA SER A 40 -8.34 -7.37 -4.28
C SER A 40 -7.98 -6.94 -5.69
N TYR A 41 -7.23 -5.86 -5.82
CA TYR A 41 -6.83 -5.30 -7.12
C TYR A 41 -5.33 -5.31 -7.35
N LEU A 42 -4.54 -5.59 -6.31
CA LEU A 42 -3.10 -5.78 -6.47
C LEU A 42 -2.48 -6.63 -5.36
N VAL A 43 -1.25 -7.10 -5.63
CA VAL A 43 -0.45 -7.88 -4.70
C VAL A 43 0.83 -7.12 -4.43
N SER A 44 0.84 -6.28 -3.39
CA SER A 44 2.00 -5.45 -3.02
C SER A 44 2.72 -5.93 -1.76
N LEU A 45 2.02 -6.67 -0.89
CA LEU A 45 2.52 -7.02 0.45
C LEU A 45 2.88 -8.51 0.60
N LEU A 46 3.02 -9.26 -0.50
CA LEU A 46 3.40 -10.67 -0.44
C LEU A 46 4.93 -10.79 -0.47
N PRO A 47 5.60 -11.10 0.66
CA PRO A 47 7.05 -11.23 0.68
C PRO A 47 7.54 -12.35 -0.23
N ALA A 48 8.64 -12.11 -0.95
CA ALA A 48 9.27 -13.12 -1.80
C ALA A 48 9.67 -14.38 -1.03
N SER A 49 9.96 -14.27 0.26
CA SER A 49 10.22 -15.41 1.14
C SER A 49 9.03 -16.35 1.21
N ILE A 50 7.80 -15.84 1.33
CA ILE A 50 6.58 -16.65 1.37
C ILE A 50 6.37 -17.36 0.03
N ILE A 51 6.54 -16.65 -1.09
CA ILE A 51 6.43 -17.27 -2.44
C ILE A 51 7.41 -18.43 -2.55
N ARG A 52 8.65 -18.22 -2.17
CA ARG A 52 9.72 -19.22 -2.23
C ARG A 52 9.44 -20.41 -1.28
N ASP A 53 9.14 -20.13 -0.02
CA ASP A 53 9.03 -21.15 1.03
C ASP A 53 7.79 -22.04 0.84
N LEU A 54 6.72 -21.46 0.28
CA LEU A 54 5.50 -22.19 -0.07
C LEU A 54 5.51 -22.73 -1.50
N LYS A 55 6.56 -22.45 -2.28
CA LYS A 55 6.70 -22.84 -3.70
C LYS A 55 5.46 -22.43 -4.54
N LEU A 56 5.01 -21.20 -4.33
CA LEU A 56 3.84 -20.68 -5.05
C LEU A 56 4.20 -20.42 -6.51
N ASP A 57 3.38 -20.94 -7.43
CA ASP A 57 3.47 -20.56 -8.85
C ASP A 57 2.67 -19.28 -9.10
N VAL A 58 3.29 -18.15 -8.73
CA VAL A 58 2.70 -16.81 -8.88
C VAL A 58 3.54 -16.01 -9.86
N ARG A 59 2.89 -15.48 -10.90
CA ARG A 59 3.49 -14.55 -11.85
C ARG A 59 2.93 -13.16 -11.60
N LEU A 60 3.79 -12.28 -11.10
CA LEU A 60 3.43 -10.87 -10.87
C LEU A 60 3.88 -10.04 -12.08
N ALA A 61 3.00 -9.15 -12.52
CA ALA A 61 3.29 -8.17 -13.55
C ALA A 61 3.25 -6.76 -12.93
N ARG A 62 4.32 -5.98 -13.17
CA ARG A 62 4.37 -4.59 -12.72
C ARG A 62 3.39 -3.75 -13.53
N ARG A 63 2.60 -2.92 -12.86
CA ARG A 63 1.72 -1.96 -13.51
C ARG A 63 2.51 -0.74 -13.98
N ARG A 64 2.21 -0.24 -15.15
CA ARG A 64 2.71 1.05 -15.61
C ARG A 64 2.00 2.21 -14.92
N TYR A 65 0.67 2.13 -14.82
CA TYR A 65 -0.16 3.20 -14.25
C TYR A 65 -0.53 2.85 -12.82
N ALA A 66 -0.17 3.70 -11.86
CA ALA A 66 -0.57 3.53 -10.46
C ALA A 66 -2.05 3.87 -10.30
N SER A 67 -2.46 5.06 -10.76
CA SER A 67 -3.84 5.51 -10.65
C SER A 67 -4.17 6.56 -11.70
N TYR A 68 -5.47 6.67 -12.01
CA TYR A 68 -6.05 7.82 -12.70
C TYR A 68 -7.23 8.32 -11.89
N THR A 69 -7.20 9.59 -11.50
CA THR A 69 -8.28 10.23 -10.75
C THR A 69 -8.85 11.38 -11.56
N PRO A 70 -10.10 11.27 -12.05
CA PRO A 70 -10.73 12.33 -12.83
C PRO A 70 -10.98 13.56 -11.96
N ARG A 71 -10.78 14.75 -12.53
CA ARG A 71 -11.12 16.02 -11.90
C ARG A 71 -12.61 16.30 -12.12
N PRO A 72 -13.42 16.41 -11.06
CA PRO A 72 -14.86 16.65 -11.19
C PRO A 72 -15.20 17.84 -12.07
N GLY A 73 -16.20 17.68 -12.94
CA GLY A 73 -16.68 18.75 -13.82
C GLY A 73 -15.75 19.10 -14.99
N THR A 74 -14.72 18.29 -15.26
CA THR A 74 -13.78 18.49 -16.36
C THR A 74 -13.57 17.19 -17.15
N ASN A 75 -12.87 17.29 -18.29
CA ASN A 75 -12.40 16.14 -19.07
C ASN A 75 -10.92 15.80 -18.77
N THR A 76 -10.39 16.26 -17.64
CA THR A 76 -9.00 16.06 -17.22
C THR A 76 -8.96 15.29 -15.90
N GLY A 77 -7.77 14.85 -15.49
CA GLY A 77 -7.54 14.18 -14.22
C GLY A 77 -6.07 14.08 -13.91
N LEU A 78 -5.76 13.52 -12.75
CA LEU A 78 -4.40 13.21 -12.34
C LEU A 78 -4.09 11.75 -12.71
N LEU A 79 -3.13 11.55 -13.61
CA LEU A 79 -2.56 10.25 -13.93
C LEU A 79 -1.21 10.12 -13.22
N VAL A 80 -1.06 9.08 -12.40
CA VAL A 80 0.22 8.67 -11.84
C VAL A 80 0.77 7.52 -12.70
N ASP A 81 1.80 7.81 -13.50
CA ASP A 81 2.41 6.90 -14.48
C ASP A 81 3.85 6.58 -14.07
N HIS A 82 4.10 5.37 -13.59
CA HIS A 82 5.44 4.90 -13.25
C HIS A 82 6.34 4.74 -14.49
N GLY A 83 5.75 4.57 -15.66
CA GLY A 83 6.48 4.48 -16.92
C GLY A 83 6.92 5.85 -17.46
N ASP A 84 6.34 6.94 -16.94
CA ASP A 84 6.69 8.31 -17.31
C ASP A 84 6.65 9.25 -16.08
N PRO A 85 7.68 9.23 -15.25
CA PRO A 85 7.78 10.09 -14.07
C PRO A 85 7.74 11.59 -14.40
N ALA A 86 8.24 11.98 -15.59
CA ALA A 86 8.22 13.38 -16.01
C ALA A 86 6.78 13.86 -16.30
N ALA A 87 5.97 13.04 -16.95
CA ALA A 87 4.56 13.33 -17.16
C ALA A 87 3.79 13.40 -15.83
N THR A 88 4.08 12.50 -14.89
CA THR A 88 3.51 12.53 -13.53
C THR A 88 3.87 13.83 -12.82
N THR A 89 5.16 14.21 -12.82
CA THR A 89 5.63 15.48 -12.23
C THR A 89 4.94 16.69 -12.84
N ALA A 90 4.78 16.71 -14.17
CA ALA A 90 4.08 17.79 -14.87
C ALA A 90 2.58 17.84 -14.49
N ALA A 91 1.93 16.69 -14.32
CA ALA A 91 0.53 16.61 -13.91
C ALA A 91 0.31 17.05 -12.45
N LEU A 92 1.26 16.81 -11.56
CA LEU A 92 1.26 17.27 -10.16
C LEU A 92 1.52 18.79 -10.04
N GLY A 93 2.19 19.40 -11.01
CA GLY A 93 2.43 20.84 -11.05
C GLY A 93 3.16 21.36 -9.81
N ALA A 94 2.58 22.33 -9.11
CA ALA A 94 3.18 22.93 -7.91
C ALA A 94 3.35 21.94 -6.75
N ASP A 95 2.58 20.88 -6.71
CA ASP A 95 2.62 19.87 -5.64
C ASP A 95 3.64 18.76 -5.87
N ALA A 96 4.34 18.76 -7.02
CA ALA A 96 5.30 17.70 -7.38
C ALA A 96 6.40 17.50 -6.34
N ALA A 97 6.93 18.59 -5.77
CA ALA A 97 7.96 18.52 -4.73
C ALA A 97 7.43 17.92 -3.43
N GLY A 98 6.22 18.32 -3.00
CA GLY A 98 5.57 17.77 -1.81
C GLY A 98 5.22 16.29 -1.98
N TRP A 99 4.74 15.91 -3.14
CA TRP A 99 4.49 14.52 -3.51
C TRP A 99 5.77 13.68 -3.41
N ALA A 100 6.86 14.14 -4.04
CA ALA A 100 8.16 13.47 -3.97
C ALA A 100 8.62 13.31 -2.52
N SER A 101 8.55 14.37 -1.69
CA SER A 101 8.93 14.32 -0.29
C SER A 101 8.15 13.27 0.51
N LEU A 102 6.83 13.19 0.33
CA LEU A 102 5.99 12.19 1.02
C LEU A 102 6.41 10.76 0.67
N TYR A 103 6.67 10.47 -0.61
CA TYR A 103 7.04 9.13 -1.04
C TYR A 103 8.52 8.80 -0.76
N ASP A 104 9.41 9.78 -0.72
CA ASP A 104 10.78 9.60 -0.24
C ASP A 104 10.81 9.22 1.24
N ASP A 105 10.04 9.89 2.09
CA ASP A 105 9.87 9.54 3.51
C ASP A 105 9.27 8.15 3.67
N SER A 106 8.25 7.82 2.84
CA SER A 106 7.65 6.49 2.82
C SER A 106 8.67 5.41 2.44
N ALA A 107 9.53 5.68 1.46
CA ALA A 107 10.59 4.76 1.03
C ALA A 107 11.65 4.53 2.12
N VAL A 108 11.98 5.55 2.91
CA VAL A 108 12.89 5.39 4.07
C VAL A 108 12.31 4.38 5.07
N LEU A 109 11.03 4.55 5.43
CA LEU A 109 10.34 3.61 6.33
C LEU A 109 10.20 2.21 5.72
N ALA A 110 9.82 2.13 4.45
CA ALA A 110 9.58 0.86 3.76
C ALA A 110 10.83 -0.02 3.72
N ARG A 111 11.99 0.53 3.37
CA ARG A 111 13.26 -0.22 3.31
C ARG A 111 13.60 -0.90 4.63
N THR A 112 13.26 -0.26 5.74
CA THR A 112 13.56 -0.78 7.07
C THR A 112 12.46 -1.69 7.61
N LEU A 113 11.19 -1.32 7.43
CA LEU A 113 10.08 -2.00 8.08
C LEU A 113 9.53 -3.17 7.27
N PHE A 114 9.55 -3.12 5.93
CA PHE A 114 9.03 -4.21 5.11
C PHE A 114 9.73 -5.56 5.39
N PRO A 115 11.06 -5.65 5.55
CA PRO A 115 11.72 -6.91 5.89
C PRO A 115 11.25 -7.52 7.22
N THR A 116 10.65 -6.73 8.11
CA THR A 116 10.23 -7.20 9.44
C THR A 116 8.80 -7.76 9.48
N VAL A 117 8.04 -7.71 8.37
CA VAL A 117 6.62 -8.12 8.37
C VAL A 117 6.39 -9.61 8.67
N THR A 118 7.42 -10.45 8.53
CA THR A 118 7.38 -11.88 8.86
C THR A 118 8.23 -12.24 10.08
N GLU A 119 8.83 -11.26 10.73
CA GLU A 119 9.70 -11.42 11.89
C GLU A 119 8.94 -11.11 13.19
N PRO A 120 9.49 -11.42 14.36
CA PRO A 120 8.95 -10.97 15.64
C PRO A 120 8.78 -9.45 15.66
N LEU A 121 7.64 -8.98 16.21
CA LEU A 121 7.31 -7.56 16.23
C LEU A 121 8.35 -6.75 17.00
N LEU A 122 8.82 -5.69 16.36
CA LEU A 122 9.62 -4.67 17.02
C LEU A 122 8.71 -3.80 17.91
N THR A 123 9.25 -3.37 19.04
CA THR A 123 8.65 -2.26 19.78
C THR A 123 8.74 -0.97 18.97
N ARG A 124 7.86 -0.01 19.25
CA ARG A 124 7.90 1.31 18.57
C ARG A 124 9.28 1.96 18.67
N ALA A 125 9.94 1.87 19.83
CA ALA A 125 11.26 2.45 20.06
C ALA A 125 12.36 1.73 19.26
N GLU A 126 12.28 0.41 19.11
CA GLU A 126 13.20 -0.37 18.27
C GLU A 126 13.01 -0.05 16.79
N ALA A 127 11.77 0.02 16.32
CA ALA A 127 11.45 0.38 14.95
C ALA A 127 11.96 1.79 14.62
N ARG A 128 11.74 2.78 15.48
CA ARG A 128 12.26 4.15 15.30
C ARG A 128 13.78 4.18 15.20
N ARG A 129 14.47 3.45 16.12
CA ARG A 129 15.94 3.36 16.06
C ARG A 129 16.44 2.68 14.79
N ALA A 130 15.73 1.64 14.33
CA ALA A 130 16.09 0.93 13.11
C ALA A 130 15.92 1.80 11.85
N VAL A 131 14.85 2.59 11.78
CA VAL A 131 14.63 3.56 10.70
C VAL A 131 15.71 4.63 10.71
N GLY A 132 16.07 5.18 11.87
CA GLY A 132 17.18 6.13 12.03
C GLY A 132 16.95 7.50 11.37
N ASP A 133 15.74 7.77 10.88
CA ASP A 133 15.34 9.03 10.26
C ASP A 133 14.17 9.65 11.05
N ASP A 134 14.46 10.65 11.85
CA ASP A 134 13.45 11.30 12.70
C ASP A 134 12.47 12.14 11.86
N HIS A 135 12.87 12.66 10.69
CA HIS A 135 11.97 13.42 9.83
C HIS A 135 10.88 12.51 9.26
N ALA A 136 11.28 11.46 8.54
CA ALA A 136 10.35 10.48 7.97
C ALA A 136 9.49 9.82 9.06
N TRP A 137 10.09 9.48 10.22
CA TRP A 137 9.36 8.92 11.34
C TRP A 137 8.25 9.86 11.84
N ASN A 138 8.58 11.13 12.09
CA ASN A 138 7.61 12.10 12.56
C ASN A 138 6.51 12.37 11.53
N ALA A 139 6.87 12.52 10.26
CA ALA A 139 5.93 12.82 9.18
C ALA A 139 4.88 11.70 8.99
N ILE A 140 5.31 10.44 9.06
CA ILE A 140 4.46 9.29 8.72
C ILE A 140 3.89 8.58 9.96
N ILE A 141 4.60 8.57 11.10
CA ILE A 141 4.25 7.74 12.27
C ILE A 141 3.70 8.54 13.44
N GLU A 142 4.19 9.76 13.69
CA GLU A 142 3.88 10.49 14.92
C GLU A 142 2.83 11.57 14.71
N ARG A 143 2.73 12.13 13.53
CA ARG A 143 1.81 13.21 13.19
C ARG A 143 0.65 12.67 12.34
N PRO A 144 -0.61 13.13 12.54
CA PRO A 144 -1.73 12.72 11.68
C PRO A 144 -1.38 12.89 10.20
N ILE A 145 -1.54 11.83 9.42
CA ILE A 145 -1.09 11.78 8.01
C ILE A 145 -1.75 12.86 7.15
N GLY A 146 -2.99 13.22 7.45
CA GLY A 146 -3.69 14.29 6.74
C GLY A 146 -3.07 15.67 6.96
N GLU A 147 -2.47 15.94 8.13
CA GLU A 147 -1.74 17.17 8.37
C GLU A 147 -0.44 17.21 7.59
N THR A 148 0.31 16.10 7.58
CA THR A 148 1.53 15.98 6.78
C THR A 148 1.23 16.21 5.29
N ILE A 149 0.19 15.57 4.75
CA ILE A 149 -0.21 15.75 3.36
C ILE A 149 -0.66 17.19 3.08
N ALA A 150 -1.40 17.81 4.00
CA ALA A 150 -1.89 19.18 3.83
C ALA A 150 -0.77 20.23 3.82
N ASP A 151 0.30 20.00 4.57
CA ASP A 151 1.48 20.87 4.57
C ASP A 151 2.33 20.72 3.29
N LEU A 152 2.36 19.52 2.71
CA LEU A 152 3.17 19.23 1.54
C LEU A 152 2.49 19.58 0.21
N MET A 153 1.16 19.58 0.17
CA MET A 153 0.39 19.71 -1.07
C MET A 153 -0.75 20.71 -0.91
N SER A 154 -1.09 21.41 -1.99
CA SER A 154 -2.11 22.46 -2.02
C SER A 154 -3.36 22.10 -2.84
N ASP A 155 -3.24 21.32 -3.91
CA ASP A 155 -4.36 20.87 -4.74
C ASP A 155 -5.14 19.75 -4.04
N ASP A 156 -6.46 19.94 -3.90
CA ASP A 156 -7.34 18.99 -3.22
C ASP A 156 -7.37 17.60 -3.89
N LEU A 157 -7.25 17.55 -5.23
CA LEU A 157 -7.20 16.28 -5.93
C LEU A 157 -5.91 15.51 -5.60
N VAL A 158 -4.77 16.23 -5.60
CA VAL A 158 -3.46 15.63 -5.26
C VAL A 158 -3.46 15.13 -3.82
N ARG A 159 -3.96 15.94 -2.87
CA ARG A 159 -4.13 15.52 -1.47
C ARG A 159 -5.03 14.30 -1.34
N GLY A 160 -6.16 14.28 -2.07
CA GLY A 160 -7.11 13.17 -2.05
C GLY A 160 -6.49 11.87 -2.57
N VAL A 161 -5.69 11.93 -3.63
CA VAL A 161 -4.97 10.76 -4.17
C VAL A 161 -3.96 10.24 -3.17
N ALA A 162 -3.11 11.11 -2.60
CA ALA A 162 -2.13 10.72 -1.59
C ALA A 162 -2.80 10.13 -0.32
N LEU A 163 -3.95 10.69 0.08
CA LEU A 163 -4.67 10.28 1.29
C LEU A 163 -5.43 8.95 1.12
N THR A 164 -5.69 8.52 -0.12
CA THR A 164 -6.45 7.28 -0.41
C THR A 164 -5.92 6.09 0.38
N ASP A 165 -4.59 5.93 0.47
CA ASP A 165 -3.95 4.82 1.17
C ASP A 165 -4.18 4.82 2.68
N ALA A 166 -4.44 5.99 3.26
CA ALA A 166 -4.78 6.12 4.67
C ALA A 166 -6.26 5.84 4.96
N LEU A 167 -7.14 5.95 3.96
CA LEU A 167 -8.59 5.87 4.14
C LEU A 167 -9.18 4.51 3.81
N ILE A 168 -8.51 3.67 3.03
CA ILE A 168 -9.02 2.35 2.66
C ILE A 168 -9.20 1.47 3.90
N GLY A 169 -10.47 1.15 4.22
CA GLY A 169 -10.81 0.36 5.41
C GLY A 169 -10.59 1.06 6.74
N THR A 170 -10.45 2.39 6.74
CA THR A 170 -10.28 3.23 7.94
C THR A 170 -11.41 4.24 8.00
N PHE A 171 -12.12 4.29 9.14
CA PHE A 171 -13.33 5.10 9.33
C PHE A 171 -13.09 6.21 10.35
N VAL A 172 -11.99 6.92 10.20
CA VAL A 172 -11.61 8.06 11.05
C VAL A 172 -11.27 9.28 10.19
N PRO A 173 -11.36 10.50 10.74
CA PRO A 173 -10.86 11.69 10.07
C PRO A 173 -9.37 11.57 9.73
N ASN A 174 -8.94 12.21 8.65
CA ASN A 174 -7.53 12.22 8.24
C ASN A 174 -6.58 12.91 9.22
N VAL A 175 -7.13 13.70 10.15
CA VAL A 175 -6.43 14.37 11.26
C VAL A 175 -6.63 13.65 12.61
N ASP A 176 -7.01 12.38 12.58
CA ASP A 176 -7.25 11.60 13.78
C ASP A 176 -5.98 11.38 14.60
N THR A 177 -6.04 11.82 15.86
CA THR A 177 -4.91 11.74 16.79
C THR A 177 -4.61 10.33 17.31
N THR A 178 -5.50 9.36 17.07
CA THR A 178 -5.18 7.94 17.34
C THR A 178 -4.23 7.34 16.31
N LEU A 179 -3.96 8.07 15.23
CA LEU A 179 -3.05 7.71 14.14
C LEU A 179 -3.49 6.41 13.42
N ALA A 180 -4.80 6.13 13.38
CA ALA A 180 -5.31 4.97 12.68
C ALA A 180 -5.08 5.07 11.17
N GLY A 181 -5.27 6.27 10.58
CA GLY A 181 -4.94 6.58 9.19
C GLY A 181 -3.46 6.37 8.86
N ASN A 182 -2.57 6.77 9.77
CA ASN A 182 -1.13 6.59 9.62
C ASN A 182 -0.74 5.12 9.53
N ARG A 183 -1.29 4.27 10.41
CA ARG A 183 -1.03 2.82 10.35
C ARG A 183 -1.52 2.22 9.04
N ARG A 184 -2.66 2.67 8.56
CA ARG A 184 -3.21 2.19 7.30
C ARG A 184 -2.37 2.64 6.12
N PHE A 185 -2.01 3.93 6.07
CA PHE A 185 -1.11 4.48 5.06
C PHE A 185 0.19 3.69 5.00
N LEU A 186 0.87 3.55 6.14
CA LEU A 186 2.15 2.82 6.21
C LEU A 186 2.03 1.40 5.66
N VAL A 187 1.02 0.62 6.11
CA VAL A 187 0.83 -0.77 5.64
C VAL A 187 0.62 -0.82 4.12
N HIS A 188 -0.04 0.18 3.54
CA HIS A 188 -0.24 0.25 2.10
C HIS A 188 1.04 0.57 1.33
N VAL A 189 1.82 1.56 1.79
CA VAL A 189 2.96 2.08 1.03
C VAL A 189 4.28 1.36 1.27
N ILE A 190 4.39 0.50 2.30
CA ILE A 190 5.64 -0.25 2.53
C ILE A 190 5.85 -1.43 1.57
N GLY A 191 4.89 -1.68 0.68
CA GLY A 191 4.90 -2.83 -0.23
C GLY A 191 6.22 -3.01 -0.97
N GLY A 192 6.73 -4.24 -1.00
CA GLY A 192 8.00 -4.56 -1.64
C GLY A 192 9.24 -3.89 -1.03
N GLY A 193 9.11 -3.05 0.00
CA GLY A 193 10.20 -2.26 0.58
C GLY A 193 10.55 -0.99 -0.20
N THR A 194 9.73 -0.62 -1.18
CA THR A 194 9.97 0.54 -2.07
C THR A 194 9.37 1.84 -1.52
N GLY A 195 8.30 1.75 -0.74
CA GLY A 195 7.53 2.91 -0.28
C GLY A 195 6.51 3.42 -1.29
N ASP A 196 6.34 2.71 -2.39
CA ASP A 196 5.37 2.98 -3.44
C ASP A 196 4.70 1.68 -3.91
N TRP A 197 3.62 1.82 -4.64
CA TRP A 197 2.86 0.70 -5.19
C TRP A 197 3.46 0.22 -6.52
N ASP A 198 4.11 -0.89 -6.45
CA ASP A 198 4.66 -1.56 -7.63
C ASP A 198 3.66 -2.55 -8.28
#